data_5ad40a2c53bf7f17ee06c93a38abdf2b
#
_entry.id   5ad40a2c53bf7f17ee06c93a38abdf2b
#
_cell.length_a   1.000
_cell.length_b   1.000
_cell.length_c   1.000
_cell.angle_alpha   90.00
_cell.angle_beta   90.00
_cell.angle_gamma   90.00
#
_symmetry.space_group_name_H-M   'P 1'
#
loop_
_entity.id
_entity.type
_entity.pdbx_description
1 polymer ?
#
loop_
_entity_poly.entity_id
_entity_poly.type
_entity_poly.pdbx_seq_one_letter_code
_entity_poly.pdbx_strand_id
1 'polypeptide(L)'
;GTFTGYSTLCLAEGMSNDGFIHTIDINEELYDFQRKYFNRSKYGDRIIQHVGNALEILDSINLKFDLIFLDADKENYTIYLEKIVNKLNTKGILIADNVLWSGKVLASISDDDLNTKEIDNFNKGLNQRDDMETILLPIRDGISISIKK
;
A
#
# COMPACT_ATOMS: atom_id res chain seq x y z
N GLY A 1 1.60 -5.45 -2.98
CA GLY A 1 2.66 -6.36 -3.47
C GLY A 1 3.74 -5.65 -4.26
N THR A 2 4.92 -6.24 -4.30
CA THR A 2 6.04 -5.73 -5.10
C THR A 2 5.84 -6.07 -6.58
N PHE A 3 5.28 -7.24 -6.86
CA PHE A 3 5.09 -7.83 -8.18
C PHE A 3 6.39 -7.78 -9.00
N THR A 4 6.43 -7.07 -10.13
CA THR A 4 7.66 -6.94 -10.94
C THR A 4 8.64 -5.88 -10.42
N GLY A 5 8.28 -5.13 -9.38
CA GLY A 5 9.08 -4.06 -8.81
C GLY A 5 8.97 -2.71 -9.54
N TYR A 6 8.08 -2.60 -10.54
CA TYR A 6 7.94 -1.37 -11.32
C TYR A 6 7.51 -0.18 -10.46
N SER A 7 6.44 -0.34 -9.67
CA SER A 7 5.96 0.72 -8.77
C SER A 7 7.00 1.10 -7.73
N THR A 8 7.74 0.12 -7.20
CA THR A 8 8.85 0.36 -6.25
C THR A 8 9.91 1.27 -6.87
N LEU A 9 10.32 1.01 -8.12
CA LEU A 9 11.29 1.85 -8.82
C LEU A 9 10.75 3.25 -9.12
N CYS A 10 9.47 3.37 -9.50
CA CYS A 10 8.82 4.66 -9.70
C CYS A 10 8.77 5.50 -8.41
N LEU A 11 8.43 4.87 -7.29
CA LEU A 11 8.43 5.52 -5.98
C LEU A 11 9.86 5.94 -5.56
N ALA A 12 10.87 5.15 -5.90
CA ALA A 12 12.25 5.45 -5.62
C ALA A 12 12.76 6.73 -6.32
N GLU A 13 12.19 7.09 -7.48
CA GLU A 13 12.53 8.35 -8.16
C GLU A 13 12.17 9.60 -7.33
N GLY A 14 11.12 9.52 -6.52
CA GLY A 14 10.69 10.61 -5.63
C GLY A 14 11.30 10.57 -4.23
N MET A 15 12.14 9.58 -3.93
CA MET A 15 12.73 9.38 -2.61
C MET A 15 13.85 10.39 -2.33
N SER A 16 13.94 10.89 -1.09
CA SER A 16 15.06 11.71 -0.65
C SER A 16 16.41 10.98 -0.75
N ASN A 17 17.52 11.72 -0.71
CA ASN A 17 18.86 11.13 -0.88
C ASN A 17 19.24 10.14 0.23
N ASP A 18 18.64 10.26 1.39
CA ASP A 18 18.82 9.42 2.59
C ASP A 18 17.66 8.46 2.84
N GLY A 19 16.66 8.46 1.94
CA GLY A 19 15.46 7.64 2.07
C GLY A 19 15.69 6.16 1.73
N PHE A 20 14.82 5.31 2.28
CA PHE A 20 14.77 3.88 2.03
C PHE A 20 13.35 3.45 1.68
N ILE A 21 13.23 2.41 0.85
CA ILE A 21 11.96 1.77 0.53
C ILE A 21 11.97 0.35 1.07
N HIS A 22 10.95 0.01 1.86
CA HIS A 22 10.61 -1.34 2.21
C HIS A 22 9.50 -1.81 1.27
N THR A 23 9.72 -2.88 0.53
CA THR A 23 8.73 -3.47 -0.37
C THR A 23 8.47 -4.91 0.02
N ILE A 24 7.19 -5.33 0.00
CA ILE A 24 6.77 -6.63 0.52
C ILE A 24 6.02 -7.38 -0.59
N ASP A 25 6.37 -8.65 -0.79
CA ASP A 25 5.62 -9.57 -1.65
C ASP A 25 5.55 -10.95 -1.01
N ILE A 26 4.44 -11.65 -1.24
CA ILE A 26 4.30 -13.03 -0.79
C ILE A 26 4.96 -14.01 -1.77
N ASN A 27 5.14 -13.62 -3.03
CA ASN A 27 5.68 -14.48 -4.07
C ASN A 27 7.22 -14.44 -4.10
N GLU A 28 7.83 -15.45 -3.51
CA GLU A 28 9.30 -15.62 -3.48
C GLU A 28 9.92 -15.84 -4.87
N GLU A 29 9.17 -16.39 -5.83
CA GLU A 29 9.69 -16.65 -7.19
C GLU A 29 10.10 -15.37 -7.92
N LEU A 30 9.50 -14.23 -7.56
CA LEU A 30 9.82 -12.94 -8.15
C LEU A 30 11.02 -12.24 -7.48
N TYR A 31 11.52 -12.74 -6.37
CA TYR A 31 12.56 -12.07 -5.59
C TYR A 31 13.82 -11.76 -6.41
N ASP A 32 14.40 -12.77 -7.06
CA ASP A 32 15.62 -12.61 -7.85
C ASP A 32 15.40 -11.71 -9.08
N PHE A 33 14.22 -11.84 -9.71
CA PHE A 33 13.84 -10.97 -10.81
C PHE A 33 13.80 -9.50 -10.36
N GLN A 34 13.08 -9.21 -9.29
CA GLN A 34 12.98 -7.87 -8.70
C GLN A 34 14.39 -7.35 -8.32
N ARG A 35 15.17 -8.16 -7.58
CA ARG A 35 16.53 -7.80 -7.13
C ARG A 35 17.45 -7.43 -8.29
N LYS A 36 17.37 -8.17 -9.40
CA LYS A 36 18.13 -7.89 -10.62
C LYS A 36 17.85 -6.48 -11.15
N TYR A 37 16.59 -6.05 -11.19
CA TYR A 37 16.24 -4.73 -11.69
C TYR A 37 16.51 -3.63 -10.67
N PHE A 38 16.31 -3.87 -9.39
CA PHE A 38 16.68 -2.93 -8.34
C PHE A 38 18.19 -2.64 -8.35
N ASN A 39 19.03 -3.67 -8.48
CA ASN A 39 20.48 -3.50 -8.54
C ASN A 39 20.99 -2.77 -9.80
N ARG A 40 20.19 -2.74 -10.88
CA ARG A 40 20.50 -1.96 -12.07
C ARG A 40 20.14 -0.47 -11.92
N SER A 41 19.33 -0.14 -10.95
CA SER A 41 18.96 1.24 -10.64
C SER A 41 19.98 1.87 -9.68
N LYS A 42 19.99 3.19 -9.61
CA LYS A 42 20.77 3.93 -8.61
C LYS A 42 20.22 3.81 -7.18
N TYR A 43 19.09 3.07 -7.00
CA TYR A 43 18.38 2.92 -5.72
C TYR A 43 18.55 1.53 -5.10
N GLY A 44 19.26 0.61 -5.76
CA GLY A 44 19.31 -0.81 -5.38
C GLY A 44 19.67 -1.04 -3.91
N ASP A 45 20.68 -0.32 -3.40
CA ASP A 45 21.13 -0.44 -2.01
C ASP A 45 20.16 0.14 -0.97
N ARG A 46 19.15 0.90 -1.43
CA ARG A 46 18.14 1.56 -0.59
C ARG A 46 16.76 0.94 -0.72
N ILE A 47 16.62 -0.14 -1.51
CA ILE A 47 15.39 -0.92 -1.63
C ILE A 47 15.56 -2.22 -0.84
N ILE A 48 14.79 -2.32 0.25
CA ILE A 48 14.78 -3.46 1.17
C ILE A 48 13.59 -4.33 0.81
N GLN A 49 13.87 -5.53 0.30
CA GLN A 49 12.86 -6.51 -0.07
C GLN A 49 12.51 -7.41 1.11
N HIS A 50 11.23 -7.64 1.29
CA HIS A 50 10.69 -8.61 2.22
C HIS A 50 9.85 -9.63 1.46
N VAL A 51 10.02 -10.90 1.77
CA VAL A 51 9.22 -12.00 1.22
C VAL A 51 8.40 -12.63 2.33
N GLY A 52 7.10 -12.74 2.15
CA GLY A 52 6.18 -13.35 3.09
C GLY A 52 4.88 -12.59 3.27
N ASN A 53 4.11 -13.00 4.27
CA ASN A 53 2.84 -12.37 4.61
C ASN A 53 3.04 -10.91 5.06
N ALA A 54 2.41 -9.97 4.36
CA ALA A 54 2.60 -8.56 4.62
C ALA A 54 2.10 -8.12 6.01
N LEU A 55 1.06 -8.75 6.56
CA LEU A 55 0.57 -8.43 7.90
C LEU A 55 1.58 -8.80 8.99
N GLU A 56 2.26 -9.95 8.84
CA GLU A 56 3.30 -10.41 9.76
C GLU A 56 4.56 -9.56 9.64
N ILE A 57 4.96 -9.24 8.40
CA ILE A 57 6.14 -8.42 8.13
C ILE A 57 5.93 -7.00 8.66
N LEU A 58 4.75 -6.41 8.47
CA LEU A 58 4.43 -5.10 9.03
C LEU A 58 4.57 -5.08 10.56
N ASP A 59 4.18 -6.14 11.25
CA ASP A 59 4.36 -6.23 12.70
C ASP A 59 5.84 -6.27 13.11
N SER A 60 6.66 -6.96 12.33
CA SER A 60 8.10 -7.10 12.59
C SER A 60 8.92 -5.83 12.32
N ILE A 61 8.48 -4.97 11.43
CA ILE A 61 9.19 -3.72 11.09
C ILE A 61 8.92 -2.68 12.17
N ASN A 62 9.92 -2.36 12.99
CA ASN A 62 9.81 -1.33 14.03
C ASN A 62 10.22 0.05 13.49
N LEU A 63 9.58 0.50 12.42
CA LEU A 63 9.79 1.80 11.80
C LEU A 63 8.46 2.49 11.57
N LYS A 64 8.52 3.82 11.42
CA LYS A 64 7.44 4.64 10.85
C LYS A 64 7.85 5.14 9.47
N PHE A 65 6.85 5.40 8.65
CA PHE A 65 7.03 5.76 7.25
C PHE A 65 6.41 7.13 6.95
N ASP A 66 7.01 7.85 6.03
CA ASP A 66 6.49 9.10 5.50
C ASP A 66 5.51 8.87 4.35
N LEU A 67 5.62 7.72 3.68
CA LEU A 67 4.70 7.28 2.64
C LEU A 67 4.50 5.77 2.71
N ILE A 68 3.24 5.33 2.62
CA ILE A 68 2.88 3.93 2.44
C ILE A 68 2.00 3.82 1.20
N PHE A 69 2.38 2.94 0.27
CA PHE A 69 1.57 2.57 -0.89
C PHE A 69 0.94 1.20 -0.65
N LEU A 70 -0.39 1.16 -0.54
CA LEU A 70 -1.17 -0.06 -0.32
C LEU A 70 -1.76 -0.55 -1.65
N ASP A 71 -1.21 -1.64 -2.15
CA ASP A 71 -1.71 -2.42 -3.28
C ASP A 71 -1.46 -3.90 -3.00
N ALA A 72 -2.21 -4.44 -2.05
CA ALA A 72 -2.11 -5.81 -1.55
C ALA A 72 -3.42 -6.57 -1.80
N ASP A 73 -3.55 -7.76 -1.20
CA ASP A 73 -4.76 -8.56 -1.20
C ASP A 73 -5.94 -7.80 -0.59
N LYS A 74 -7.05 -7.77 -1.31
CA LYS A 74 -8.20 -6.91 -0.99
C LYS A 74 -8.97 -7.40 0.24
N GLU A 75 -8.94 -8.70 0.50
CA GLU A 75 -9.61 -9.33 1.65
C GLU A 75 -9.13 -8.81 3.01
N ASN A 76 -7.94 -8.20 3.05
CA ASN A 76 -7.32 -7.72 4.29
C ASN A 76 -7.22 -6.18 4.37
N TYR A 77 -7.88 -5.43 3.49
CA TYR A 77 -7.71 -3.98 3.42
C TYR A 77 -8.06 -3.26 4.73
N THR A 78 -9.11 -3.69 5.43
CA THR A 78 -9.48 -3.13 6.74
C THR A 78 -8.39 -3.41 7.79
N ILE A 79 -7.82 -4.61 7.79
CA ILE A 79 -6.73 -4.98 8.72
C ILE A 79 -5.46 -4.17 8.40
N TYR A 80 -5.15 -4.02 7.10
CA TYR A 80 -4.03 -3.17 6.68
C TYR A 80 -4.21 -1.72 7.15
N LEU A 81 -5.42 -1.15 7.06
CA LEU A 81 -5.68 0.22 7.50
C LEU A 81 -5.26 0.45 8.95
N GLU A 82 -5.68 -0.42 9.87
CA GLU A 82 -5.36 -0.29 11.29
C GLU A 82 -3.85 -0.39 11.56
N LYS A 83 -3.16 -1.30 10.88
CA LYS A 83 -1.71 -1.44 11.02
C LYS A 83 -0.94 -0.26 10.41
N ILE A 84 -1.34 0.17 9.22
CA ILE A 84 -0.66 1.22 8.43
C ILE A 84 -0.75 2.57 9.12
N VAL A 85 -1.93 2.95 9.64
CA VAL A 85 -2.10 4.26 10.30
C VAL A 85 -1.17 4.39 11.51
N ASN A 86 -0.95 3.30 12.25
CA ASN A 86 -0.01 3.29 13.37
C ASN A 86 1.46 3.40 12.93
N LYS A 87 1.75 3.04 11.69
CA LYS A 87 3.12 3.08 11.11
C LYS A 87 3.41 4.33 10.30
N LEU A 88 2.43 5.21 10.10
CA LEU A 88 2.67 6.51 9.47
C LEU A 88 3.20 7.53 10.49
N ASN A 89 4.16 8.33 10.05
CA ASN A 89 4.54 9.57 10.71
C ASN A 89 3.40 10.59 10.66
N THR A 90 3.38 11.58 11.57
CA THR A 90 2.55 12.78 11.40
C THR A 90 2.92 13.45 10.08
N LYS A 91 1.90 13.84 9.30
CA LYS A 91 2.02 14.31 7.91
C LYS A 91 2.46 13.23 6.91
N GLY A 92 2.61 11.98 7.34
CA GLY A 92 2.84 10.85 6.44
C GLY A 92 1.61 10.58 5.56
N ILE A 93 1.86 10.01 4.39
CA ILE A 93 0.88 9.82 3.33
C ILE A 93 0.59 8.32 3.16
N LEU A 94 -0.69 7.95 3.16
CA LEU A 94 -1.18 6.67 2.66
C LEU A 94 -1.74 6.87 1.25
N ILE A 95 -1.28 6.06 0.31
CA ILE A 95 -1.88 5.93 -1.01
C ILE A 95 -2.42 4.51 -1.12
N ALA A 96 -3.72 4.35 -1.41
CA ALA A 96 -4.32 3.04 -1.63
C ALA A 96 -4.92 2.95 -3.04
N ASP A 97 -4.59 1.86 -3.73
CA ASP A 97 -5.05 1.59 -5.11
C ASP A 97 -6.31 0.72 -5.14
N ASN A 98 -7.04 0.81 -6.24
CA ASN A 98 -8.27 0.07 -6.56
C ASN A 98 -9.43 0.31 -5.58
N VAL A 99 -9.54 1.50 -5.02
CA VAL A 99 -10.58 1.82 -4.02
C VAL A 99 -11.99 1.95 -4.60
N LEU A 100 -12.15 2.05 -5.93
CA LEU A 100 -13.45 1.98 -6.62
C LEU A 100 -13.84 0.54 -7.01
N TRP A 101 -12.87 -0.36 -7.12
CA TRP A 101 -13.06 -1.78 -7.42
C TRP A 101 -13.98 -2.03 -8.62
N SER A 102 -13.58 -1.52 -9.77
CA SER A 102 -14.36 -1.56 -11.03
C SER A 102 -15.77 -0.95 -10.88
N GLY A 103 -15.92 0.01 -9.96
CA GLY A 103 -17.21 0.66 -9.67
C GLY A 103 -18.14 -0.17 -8.79
N LYS A 104 -17.78 -1.36 -8.37
CA LYS A 104 -18.63 -2.26 -7.57
C LYS A 104 -19.04 -1.66 -6.23
N VAL A 105 -18.17 -0.86 -5.60
CA VAL A 105 -18.47 -0.17 -4.32
C VAL A 105 -19.61 0.85 -4.44
N LEU A 106 -19.99 1.25 -5.67
CA LEU A 106 -21.07 2.19 -5.93
C LEU A 106 -22.43 1.51 -6.14
N ALA A 107 -22.46 0.19 -6.23
CA ALA A 107 -23.66 -0.61 -6.44
C ALA A 107 -24.06 -1.40 -5.18
N SER A 108 -25.16 -2.12 -5.26
CA SER A 108 -25.54 -3.06 -4.20
C SER A 108 -24.53 -4.21 -4.14
N ILE A 109 -23.88 -4.38 -3.00
CA ILE A 109 -22.83 -5.39 -2.80
C ILE A 109 -23.48 -6.71 -2.44
N SER A 110 -23.19 -7.77 -3.20
CA SER A 110 -23.63 -9.14 -2.90
C SER A 110 -22.98 -9.67 -1.62
N ASP A 111 -23.70 -10.52 -0.91
CA ASP A 111 -23.19 -11.13 0.32
C ASP A 111 -21.96 -12.02 0.10
N ASP A 112 -21.81 -12.56 -1.07
CA ASP A 112 -20.68 -13.44 -1.46
C ASP A 112 -19.46 -12.67 -1.98
N ASP A 113 -19.59 -11.36 -2.31
CA ASP A 113 -18.46 -10.54 -2.81
C ASP A 113 -17.68 -9.92 -1.66
N LEU A 114 -16.87 -10.76 -0.98
CA LEU A 114 -16.09 -10.37 0.18
C LEU A 114 -15.09 -9.26 -0.14
N ASN A 115 -14.44 -9.31 -1.29
CA ASN A 115 -13.46 -8.30 -1.70
C ASN A 115 -14.10 -6.92 -1.82
N THR A 116 -15.28 -6.82 -2.44
CA THR A 116 -15.99 -5.54 -2.57
C THR A 116 -16.42 -5.03 -1.20
N LYS A 117 -16.90 -5.91 -0.31
CA LYS A 117 -17.24 -5.53 1.07
C LYS A 117 -16.04 -4.97 1.83
N GLU A 118 -14.89 -5.62 1.73
CA GLU A 118 -13.68 -5.16 2.44
C GLU A 118 -13.17 -3.83 1.91
N ILE A 119 -13.22 -3.60 0.59
CA ILE A 119 -12.85 -2.30 0.03
C ILE A 119 -13.85 -1.20 0.45
N ASP A 120 -15.14 -1.49 0.46
CA ASP A 120 -16.17 -0.56 0.94
C ASP A 120 -15.98 -0.24 2.44
N ASN A 121 -15.69 -1.25 3.26
CA ASN A 121 -15.38 -1.08 4.68
C ASN A 121 -14.10 -0.25 4.87
N PHE A 122 -13.05 -0.53 4.10
CA PHE A 122 -11.82 0.25 4.10
C PHE A 122 -12.09 1.73 3.77
N ASN A 123 -12.83 2.00 2.70
CA ASN A 123 -13.17 3.35 2.27
C ASN A 123 -13.96 4.11 3.36
N LYS A 124 -14.95 3.46 3.95
CA LYS A 124 -15.75 4.01 5.05
C LYS A 124 -14.90 4.24 6.30
N GLY A 125 -14.11 3.24 6.68
CA GLY A 125 -13.22 3.32 7.84
C GLY A 125 -12.21 4.45 7.69
N LEU A 126 -11.58 4.58 6.52
CA LEU A 126 -10.62 5.64 6.25
C LEU A 126 -11.27 7.04 6.30
N ASN A 127 -12.47 7.18 5.72
CA ASN A 127 -13.19 8.47 5.69
C ASN A 127 -13.74 8.89 7.07
N GLN A 128 -13.97 7.95 7.97
CA GLN A 128 -14.47 8.21 9.32
C GLN A 128 -13.38 8.56 10.34
N ARG A 129 -12.11 8.47 9.94
CA ARG A 129 -10.99 8.72 10.85
C ARG A 129 -10.75 10.22 11.04
N ASP A 130 -10.78 10.66 12.29
CA ASP A 130 -10.46 12.06 12.66
C ASP A 130 -8.96 12.38 12.53
N ASP A 131 -8.10 11.35 12.59
CA ASP A 131 -6.63 11.45 12.50
C ASP A 131 -6.10 11.40 11.07
N MET A 132 -6.99 11.25 10.07
CA MET A 132 -6.63 11.23 8.66
C MET A 132 -7.45 12.28 7.89
N GLU A 133 -6.84 12.84 6.85
CA GLU A 133 -7.51 13.69 5.87
C GLU A 133 -7.40 13.03 4.51
N THR A 134 -8.54 12.64 3.91
CA THR A 134 -8.59 11.75 2.76
C THR A 134 -9.26 12.42 1.57
N ILE A 135 -8.67 12.24 0.38
CA ILE A 135 -9.29 12.52 -0.91
C ILE A 135 -9.33 11.26 -1.75
N LEU A 136 -10.35 11.14 -2.59
CA LEU A 136 -10.45 10.08 -3.61
C LEU A 136 -10.26 10.70 -4.99
N LEU A 137 -9.32 10.16 -5.74
CA LEU A 137 -9.09 10.49 -7.15
C LEU A 137 -9.70 9.38 -8.02
N PRO A 138 -10.69 9.70 -8.88
CA PRO A 138 -11.31 8.70 -9.77
C PRO A 138 -10.43 8.45 -11.01
N ILE A 139 -9.16 8.09 -10.78
CA ILE A 139 -8.18 7.74 -11.80
C ILE A 139 -8.10 6.22 -11.86
N ARG A 140 -8.24 5.64 -13.05
CA ARG A 140 -8.25 4.17 -13.26
C ARG A 140 -9.33 3.52 -12.38
N ASP A 141 -8.93 2.66 -11.45
CA ASP A 141 -9.81 1.95 -10.51
C ASP A 141 -9.92 2.65 -9.15
N GLY A 142 -9.67 3.95 -9.14
CA GLY A 142 -9.73 4.80 -7.95
C GLY A 142 -8.48 4.71 -7.08
N ILE A 143 -7.96 5.88 -6.72
CA ILE A 143 -6.83 6.02 -5.79
C ILE A 143 -7.30 6.89 -4.63
N SER A 144 -7.17 6.41 -3.41
CA SER A 144 -7.29 7.28 -2.24
C SER A 144 -5.92 7.78 -1.80
N ILE A 145 -5.85 9.06 -1.44
CA ILE A 145 -4.67 9.69 -0.85
C ILE A 145 -5.10 10.26 0.50
N SER A 146 -4.40 9.85 1.54
CA SER A 146 -4.71 10.24 2.91
C SER A 146 -3.48 10.76 3.61
N ILE A 147 -3.62 11.88 4.33
CA ILE A 147 -2.54 12.49 5.12
C ILE A 147 -2.88 12.31 6.60
N LYS A 148 -1.92 11.79 7.37
CA LYS A 148 -2.03 11.69 8.82
C LYS A 148 -1.83 13.07 9.47
N LYS A 149 -2.77 13.49 10.32
CA LYS A 149 -2.73 14.77 11.05
C LYS A 149 -1.67 14.82 12.13
#